data_6ea883d6e9b7d8c1b9b4e0ea7fdeaba6
#
_entry.id   6ea883d6e9b7d8c1b9b4e0ea7fdeaba6
#
_cell.length_a   1.000
_cell.length_b   1.000
_cell.length_c   1.000
_cell.angle_alpha   90.00
_cell.angle_beta   90.00
_cell.angle_gamma   90.00
#
_symmetry.space_group_name_H-M   'P 1'
#
loop_
_entity.id
_entity.type
_entity.pdbx_description
1 polymer ?
#
loop_
_entity_poly.entity_id
_entity_poly.type
_entity_poly.pdbx_seq_one_letter_code
_entity_poly.pdbx_strand_id
1 'polypeptide(L)'
;MNITNKDIDGGKAFDWGKTSENYAKYRDIYPQEFYRCLTERGLCIKGQRVLDLGTGTGVIPRNMYRFGAKWTGCDISENQIEQAKLLAAKEGMDIDFFAAPAEEISFPSGTFDVITACQCFWYFDHKTVAPILADLLGADGRLCVMQMAWLPFDDPIAGKSEELVLKYNPTWTGGGWTRQPVHIDEAVLEHFTIEEQIGFDVSIPFTRESWNGRMKACRGVQASLSEEETVRWEKEHMQFLSETAPEGFDILHYAAIAVLKKKA
;
A
#
# COMPACT_ATOMS: atom_id res chain seq x y z
N MET A 1 10.02 -14.49 -1.13
CA MET A 1 10.91 -14.20 0.04
C MET A 1 10.06 -14.18 1.30
N ASN A 2 10.39 -14.95 2.32
CA ASN A 2 9.64 -14.95 3.58
C ASN A 2 10.09 -13.79 4.46
N ILE A 3 9.14 -12.94 4.83
CA ILE A 3 9.33 -11.81 5.74
C ILE A 3 8.82 -12.23 7.12
N THR A 4 9.58 -11.95 8.17
CA THR A 4 9.16 -12.13 9.57
C THR A 4 9.39 -10.84 10.33
N ASN A 5 8.37 -10.40 11.06
CA ASN A 5 8.46 -9.27 11.98
C ASN A 5 7.73 -9.64 13.27
N LYS A 6 8.38 -9.50 14.42
CA LYS A 6 7.82 -9.91 15.73
C LYS A 6 6.55 -9.17 16.10
N ASP A 7 6.42 -7.92 15.62
CA ASP A 7 5.29 -7.04 15.91
C ASP A 7 4.13 -7.22 14.92
N ILE A 8 4.32 -8.06 13.90
CA ILE A 8 3.33 -8.32 12.86
C ILE A 8 2.92 -9.79 12.90
N ASP A 9 1.62 -10.06 12.99
CA ASP A 9 0.99 -11.39 12.97
C ASP A 9 1.64 -12.38 13.97
N GLY A 10 2.11 -11.89 15.13
CA GLY A 10 2.79 -12.70 16.13
C GLY A 10 4.12 -13.32 15.64
N GLY A 11 4.77 -12.71 14.67
CA GLY A 11 6.00 -13.21 14.04
C GLY A 11 5.79 -14.29 12.99
N LYS A 12 4.55 -14.56 12.55
CA LYS A 12 4.25 -15.49 11.47
C LYS A 12 4.86 -15.00 10.17
N ALA A 13 5.58 -15.87 9.49
CA ALA A 13 6.18 -15.54 8.19
C ALA A 13 5.11 -15.31 7.11
N PHE A 14 5.33 -14.34 6.24
CA PHE A 14 4.50 -14.06 5.08
C PHE A 14 5.36 -13.74 3.85
N ASP A 15 4.80 -13.93 2.66
CA ASP A 15 5.49 -13.73 1.38
C ASP A 15 4.59 -13.01 0.38
N TRP A 16 4.86 -11.73 0.16
CA TRP A 16 4.14 -10.91 -0.82
C TRP A 16 4.28 -11.40 -2.26
N GLY A 17 5.38 -12.10 -2.58
CA GLY A 17 5.57 -12.67 -3.91
C GLY A 17 4.51 -13.69 -4.31
N LYS A 18 3.90 -14.38 -3.33
CA LYS A 18 2.78 -15.33 -3.59
C LYS A 18 1.50 -14.64 -4.03
N THR A 19 1.34 -13.35 -3.74
CA THR A 19 0.11 -12.59 -4.03
C THR A 19 0.22 -11.72 -5.27
N SER A 20 1.38 -11.63 -5.93
CA SER A 20 1.68 -10.62 -6.95
C SER A 20 0.66 -10.57 -8.10
N GLU A 21 0.17 -11.70 -8.60
CA GLU A 21 -0.85 -11.74 -9.66
C GLU A 21 -2.21 -11.21 -9.18
N ASN A 22 -2.69 -11.69 -8.02
CA ASN A 22 -3.94 -11.20 -7.43
C ASN A 22 -3.80 -9.74 -6.98
N TYR A 23 -2.63 -9.37 -6.49
CA TYR A 23 -2.31 -8.00 -6.14
C TYR A 23 -2.44 -7.09 -7.36
N ALA A 24 -1.82 -7.46 -8.49
CA ALA A 24 -1.90 -6.73 -9.75
C ALA A 24 -3.35 -6.59 -10.26
N LYS A 25 -4.18 -7.65 -10.09
CA LYS A 25 -5.55 -7.68 -10.60
C LYS A 25 -6.54 -6.92 -9.73
N TYR A 26 -6.39 -6.96 -8.40
CA TYR A 26 -7.43 -6.55 -7.46
C TYR A 26 -7.05 -5.45 -6.46
N ARG A 27 -5.80 -4.94 -6.50
CA ARG A 27 -5.32 -3.92 -5.56
C ARG A 27 -5.24 -2.51 -6.16
N ASP A 28 -5.46 -2.36 -7.46
CA ASP A 28 -5.54 -1.06 -8.12
C ASP A 28 -6.94 -0.48 -7.95
N ILE A 29 -7.23 -0.01 -6.75
CA ILE A 29 -8.58 0.41 -6.31
C ILE A 29 -8.64 1.86 -5.81
N TYR A 30 -7.51 2.58 -5.80
CA TYR A 30 -7.52 3.93 -5.27
C TYR A 30 -8.32 4.88 -6.16
N PRO A 31 -9.28 5.65 -5.58
CA PRO A 31 -10.10 6.58 -6.34
C PRO A 31 -9.28 7.80 -6.77
N GLN A 32 -9.78 8.52 -7.79
CA GLN A 32 -9.10 9.71 -8.29
C GLN A 32 -8.87 10.79 -7.23
N GLU A 33 -9.76 10.87 -6.26
CA GLU A 33 -9.66 11.79 -5.12
C GLU A 33 -8.41 11.52 -4.28
N PHE A 34 -8.04 10.24 -4.10
CA PHE A 34 -6.83 9.86 -3.38
C PHE A 34 -5.57 10.44 -4.04
N TYR A 35 -5.47 10.36 -5.36
CA TYR A 35 -4.35 10.93 -6.12
C TYR A 35 -4.38 12.46 -6.15
N ARG A 36 -5.59 13.06 -6.25
CA ARG A 36 -5.74 14.52 -6.23
C ARG A 36 -5.26 15.15 -4.94
N CYS A 37 -5.36 14.46 -3.82
CA CYS A 37 -4.81 14.94 -2.55
C CYS A 37 -3.34 15.34 -2.66
N LEU A 38 -2.55 14.66 -3.45
CA LEU A 38 -1.14 15.01 -3.69
C LEU A 38 -1.00 16.13 -4.75
N THR A 39 -1.67 15.98 -5.88
CA THR A 39 -1.49 16.91 -7.00
C THR A 39 -2.02 18.31 -6.71
N GLU A 40 -3.09 18.46 -5.94
CA GLU A 40 -3.64 19.73 -5.49
C GLU A 40 -2.68 20.48 -4.53
N ARG A 41 -1.74 19.74 -3.92
CA ARG A 41 -0.65 20.28 -3.09
C ARG A 41 0.65 20.50 -3.85
N GLY A 42 0.60 20.38 -5.18
CA GLY A 42 1.79 20.53 -6.03
C GLY A 42 2.79 19.38 -5.87
N LEU A 43 2.35 18.20 -5.44
CA LEU A 43 3.19 17.02 -5.24
C LEU A 43 2.93 15.98 -6.34
N CYS A 44 3.99 15.27 -6.72
CA CYS A 44 3.98 14.22 -7.76
C CYS A 44 3.51 14.75 -9.13
N ILE A 45 3.91 15.97 -9.50
CA ILE A 45 3.53 16.65 -10.73
C ILE A 45 4.73 16.87 -11.65
N LYS A 46 4.46 17.38 -12.85
CA LYS A 46 5.45 17.66 -13.91
C LYS A 46 6.67 18.43 -13.37
N GLY A 47 7.85 17.90 -13.68
CA GLY A 47 9.14 18.47 -13.31
C GLY A 47 9.72 17.89 -12.02
N GLN A 48 8.93 17.16 -11.24
CA GLN A 48 9.40 16.50 -10.03
C GLN A 48 9.93 15.09 -10.31
N ARG A 49 10.92 14.70 -9.51
CA ARG A 49 11.44 13.32 -9.41
C ARG A 49 10.85 12.68 -8.17
N VAL A 50 10.15 11.58 -8.34
CA VAL A 50 9.41 10.91 -7.27
C VAL A 50 9.94 9.50 -7.07
N LEU A 51 10.21 9.14 -5.82
CA LEU A 51 10.51 7.77 -5.40
C LEU A 51 9.29 7.17 -4.69
N ASP A 52 8.81 6.02 -5.16
CA ASP A 52 7.73 5.27 -4.52
C ASP A 52 8.30 4.04 -3.82
N LEU A 53 8.22 4.03 -2.48
CA LEU A 53 8.72 2.95 -1.62
C LEU A 53 7.65 1.89 -1.41
N GLY A 54 8.07 0.61 -1.43
CA GLY A 54 7.13 -0.50 -1.36
C GLY A 54 6.09 -0.41 -2.49
N THR A 55 6.57 -0.11 -3.70
CA THR A 55 5.74 0.22 -4.86
C THR A 55 4.81 -0.91 -5.29
N GLY A 56 5.09 -2.14 -4.84
CA GLY A 56 4.34 -3.33 -5.23
C GLY A 56 4.33 -3.50 -6.74
N THR A 57 3.13 -3.61 -7.33
CA THR A 57 2.93 -3.67 -8.78
C THR A 57 2.94 -2.31 -9.47
N GLY A 58 3.46 -1.26 -8.81
CA GLY A 58 3.55 0.08 -9.36
C GLY A 58 2.23 0.84 -9.41
N VAL A 59 1.30 0.58 -8.50
CA VAL A 59 -0.05 1.18 -8.53
C VAL A 59 0.01 2.71 -8.45
N ILE A 60 0.76 3.26 -7.50
CA ILE A 60 0.87 4.72 -7.33
C ILE A 60 1.57 5.37 -8.54
N PRO A 61 2.79 4.98 -8.94
CA PRO A 61 3.46 5.62 -10.06
C PRO A 61 2.72 5.46 -11.39
N ARG A 62 2.09 4.31 -11.69
CA ARG A 62 1.32 4.12 -12.92
C ARG A 62 0.09 5.03 -12.98
N ASN A 63 -0.72 5.08 -11.93
CA ASN A 63 -1.92 5.92 -11.89
C ASN A 63 -1.59 7.43 -11.87
N MET A 64 -0.45 7.81 -11.32
CA MET A 64 -0.01 9.19 -11.27
C MET A 64 0.89 9.60 -12.44
N TYR A 65 1.30 8.69 -13.30
CA TYR A 65 2.17 8.95 -14.45
C TYR A 65 1.69 10.09 -15.35
N ARG A 66 0.37 10.19 -15.56
CA ARG A 66 -0.28 11.23 -16.36
C ARG A 66 -0.06 12.67 -15.85
N PHE A 67 0.33 12.85 -14.58
CA PHE A 67 0.61 14.16 -14.00
C PHE A 67 2.04 14.66 -14.31
N GLY A 68 2.86 13.84 -14.98
CA GLY A 68 4.11 14.24 -15.61
C GLY A 68 5.34 14.27 -14.69
N ALA A 69 5.26 13.75 -13.48
CA ALA A 69 6.44 13.48 -12.66
C ALA A 69 7.29 12.35 -13.26
N LYS A 70 8.58 12.34 -12.95
CA LYS A 70 9.49 11.22 -13.24
C LYS A 70 9.47 10.26 -12.06
N TRP A 71 9.08 9.03 -12.31
CA TRP A 71 8.88 8.04 -11.27
C TRP A 71 10.00 7.00 -11.21
N THR A 72 10.40 6.70 -10.00
CA THR A 72 11.22 5.54 -9.64
C THR A 72 10.47 4.77 -8.56
N GLY A 73 10.30 3.46 -8.72
CA GLY A 73 9.61 2.60 -7.73
C GLY A 73 10.54 1.51 -7.23
N CYS A 74 10.55 1.26 -5.93
CA CYS A 74 11.25 0.11 -5.35
C CYS A 74 10.34 -0.74 -4.47
N ASP A 75 10.62 -2.04 -4.45
CA ASP A 75 9.98 -3.03 -3.58
C ASP A 75 10.99 -4.12 -3.23
N ILE A 76 10.85 -4.72 -2.06
CA ILE A 76 11.71 -5.83 -1.65
C ILE A 76 11.44 -7.11 -2.46
N SER A 77 10.26 -7.23 -3.06
CA SER A 77 9.82 -8.41 -3.81
C SER A 77 10.12 -8.28 -5.30
N GLU A 78 11.05 -9.11 -5.80
CA GLU A 78 11.34 -9.20 -7.24
C GLU A 78 10.08 -9.51 -8.07
N ASN A 79 9.20 -10.41 -7.59
CA ASN A 79 7.97 -10.76 -8.30
C ASN A 79 7.01 -9.56 -8.44
N GLN A 80 6.95 -8.69 -7.42
CA GLN A 80 6.16 -7.44 -7.50
C GLN A 80 6.75 -6.49 -8.55
N ILE A 81 8.06 -6.33 -8.55
CA ILE A 81 8.79 -5.48 -9.50
C ILE A 81 8.63 -5.98 -10.95
N GLU A 82 8.68 -7.29 -11.17
CA GLU A 82 8.42 -7.87 -12.49
C GLU A 82 7.01 -7.52 -12.98
N GLN A 83 5.99 -7.65 -12.14
CA GLN A 83 4.63 -7.26 -12.47
C GLN A 83 4.51 -5.75 -12.73
N ALA A 84 5.17 -4.90 -11.92
CA ALA A 84 5.18 -3.45 -12.13
C ALA A 84 5.74 -3.08 -13.50
N LYS A 85 6.89 -3.67 -13.89
CA LYS A 85 7.51 -3.48 -15.20
C LYS A 85 6.61 -3.92 -16.35
N LEU A 86 5.98 -5.09 -16.24
CA LEU A 86 5.06 -5.62 -17.25
C LEU A 86 3.85 -4.70 -17.45
N LEU A 87 3.24 -4.23 -16.36
CA LEU A 87 2.08 -3.36 -16.40
C LEU A 87 2.43 -1.98 -16.98
N ALA A 88 3.54 -1.37 -16.55
CA ALA A 88 3.99 -0.09 -17.08
C ALA A 88 4.34 -0.17 -18.56
N ALA A 89 5.05 -1.22 -18.98
CA ALA A 89 5.38 -1.43 -20.40
C ALA A 89 4.13 -1.61 -21.27
N LYS A 90 3.12 -2.35 -20.79
CA LYS A 90 1.84 -2.53 -21.49
C LYS A 90 1.11 -1.19 -21.73
N GLU A 91 1.26 -0.25 -20.80
CA GLU A 91 0.64 1.08 -20.86
C GLU A 91 1.56 2.14 -21.49
N GLY A 92 2.77 1.74 -21.94
CA GLY A 92 3.74 2.65 -22.57
C GLY A 92 4.33 3.68 -21.62
N MET A 93 4.40 3.36 -20.33
CA MET A 93 4.93 4.24 -19.29
C MET A 93 6.43 4.02 -19.07
N ASP A 94 7.18 5.13 -19.02
CA ASP A 94 8.61 5.15 -18.71
C ASP A 94 8.79 5.39 -17.20
N ILE A 95 8.85 4.29 -16.44
CA ILE A 95 9.01 4.27 -14.99
C ILE A 95 10.15 3.32 -14.64
N ASP A 96 11.09 3.79 -13.85
CA ASP A 96 12.19 2.97 -13.36
C ASP A 96 11.73 2.12 -12.16
N PHE A 97 11.85 0.79 -12.27
CA PHE A 97 11.54 -0.13 -11.17
C PHE A 97 12.73 -1.03 -10.83
N PHE A 98 13.04 -1.17 -9.55
CA PHE A 98 14.09 -2.05 -9.05
C PHE A 98 13.72 -2.74 -7.74
N ALA A 99 14.31 -3.92 -7.48
CA ALA A 99 14.12 -4.66 -6.26
C ALA A 99 15.20 -4.29 -5.24
N ALA A 100 14.79 -3.77 -4.08
CA ALA A 100 15.64 -3.51 -2.93
C ALA A 100 14.79 -3.29 -1.66
N PRO A 101 15.31 -3.63 -0.46
CA PRO A 101 14.77 -3.13 0.80
C PRO A 101 14.86 -1.60 0.85
N ALA A 102 13.87 -0.95 1.48
CA ALA A 102 13.89 0.51 1.64
C ALA A 102 15.10 1.00 2.45
N GLU A 103 15.61 0.18 3.34
CA GLU A 103 16.78 0.42 4.20
C GLU A 103 18.11 0.35 3.46
N GLU A 104 18.15 -0.18 2.23
CA GLU A 104 19.37 -0.39 1.44
C GLU A 104 19.41 0.47 0.16
N ILE A 105 18.38 1.30 -0.07
CA ILE A 105 18.37 2.17 -1.25
C ILE A 105 19.48 3.22 -1.16
N SER A 106 20.11 3.51 -2.31
CA SER A 106 21.19 4.49 -2.39
C SER A 106 21.08 5.30 -3.68
N PHE A 107 20.98 6.61 -3.53
CA PHE A 107 21.04 7.61 -4.59
C PHE A 107 21.84 8.83 -4.11
N PRO A 108 22.31 9.72 -4.97
CA PRO A 108 22.91 10.98 -4.54
C PRO A 108 21.97 11.80 -3.66
N SER A 109 22.49 12.49 -2.64
CA SER A 109 21.71 13.37 -1.76
C SER A 109 20.87 14.37 -2.57
N GLY A 110 19.63 14.60 -2.14
CA GLY A 110 18.71 15.53 -2.81
C GLY A 110 18.24 15.08 -4.20
N THR A 111 18.30 13.77 -4.50
CA THR A 111 17.85 13.24 -5.80
C THR A 111 16.37 13.42 -6.02
N PHE A 112 15.53 13.31 -5.00
CA PHE A 112 14.09 13.32 -5.15
C PHE A 112 13.45 14.58 -4.58
N ASP A 113 12.36 14.99 -5.22
CA ASP A 113 11.53 16.11 -4.79
C ASP A 113 10.39 15.61 -3.90
N VAL A 114 9.90 14.39 -4.16
CA VAL A 114 8.86 13.72 -3.36
C VAL A 114 9.24 12.25 -3.16
N ILE A 115 8.99 11.73 -1.97
CA ILE A 115 9.00 10.30 -1.68
C ILE A 115 7.59 9.90 -1.25
N THR A 116 7.05 8.82 -1.84
CA THR A 116 5.76 8.25 -1.47
C THR A 116 5.95 6.87 -0.84
N ALA A 117 5.10 6.53 0.13
CA ALA A 117 5.02 5.19 0.72
C ALA A 117 3.54 4.88 1.00
N CYS A 118 2.95 4.01 0.18
CA CYS A 118 1.53 3.68 0.26
C CYS A 118 1.32 2.24 0.75
N GLN A 119 0.65 2.07 1.89
CA GLN A 119 0.31 0.75 2.47
C GLN A 119 1.54 -0.10 2.87
N CYS A 120 2.71 0.51 3.08
CA CYS A 120 3.95 -0.22 3.34
C CYS A 120 4.80 0.36 4.46
N PHE A 121 4.58 1.63 4.85
CA PHE A 121 5.51 2.38 5.71
C PHE A 121 5.74 1.70 7.07
N TRP A 122 4.72 1.07 7.66
CA TRP A 122 4.83 0.35 8.94
C TRP A 122 5.65 -0.96 8.89
N TYR A 123 6.14 -1.38 7.71
CA TYR A 123 7.03 -2.53 7.57
C TYR A 123 8.51 -2.17 7.69
N PHE A 124 8.86 -0.88 7.56
CA PHE A 124 10.22 -0.40 7.52
C PHE A 124 10.83 -0.25 8.93
N ASP A 125 12.13 -0.45 9.05
CA ASP A 125 12.88 0.00 10.21
C ASP A 125 13.05 1.51 10.14
N HIS A 126 12.17 2.24 10.85
CA HIS A 126 12.13 3.70 10.80
C HIS A 126 13.43 4.36 11.28
N LYS A 127 14.17 3.73 12.21
CA LYS A 127 15.47 4.26 12.66
C LYS A 127 16.52 4.23 11.55
N THR A 128 16.47 3.19 10.71
CA THR A 128 17.39 3.03 9.59
C THR A 128 16.92 3.82 8.37
N VAL A 129 15.63 3.77 8.05
CA VAL A 129 15.14 4.36 6.79
C VAL A 129 14.97 5.88 6.86
N ALA A 130 14.56 6.46 8.00
CA ALA A 130 14.25 7.89 8.07
C ALA A 130 15.43 8.82 7.71
N PRO A 131 16.67 8.61 8.22
CA PRO A 131 17.81 9.41 7.80
C PRO A 131 18.14 9.25 6.31
N ILE A 132 17.96 8.04 5.74
CA ILE A 132 18.14 7.80 4.29
C ILE A 132 17.16 8.65 3.51
N LEU A 133 15.86 8.60 3.84
CA LEU A 133 14.84 9.37 3.13
C LEU A 133 15.06 10.87 3.24
N ALA A 134 15.51 11.34 4.41
CA ALA A 134 15.86 12.74 4.61
C ALA A 134 17.05 13.16 3.74
N ASP A 135 18.06 12.33 3.57
CA ASP A 135 19.20 12.61 2.69
C ASP A 135 18.81 12.60 1.21
N LEU A 136 17.98 11.65 0.79
CA LEU A 136 17.50 11.51 -0.59
C LEU A 136 16.60 12.67 -1.05
N LEU A 137 15.92 13.34 -0.14
CA LEU A 137 15.06 14.48 -0.44
C LEU A 137 15.85 15.77 -0.58
N GLY A 138 15.49 16.57 -1.60
CA GLY A 138 15.93 17.94 -1.72
C GLY A 138 15.51 18.82 -0.54
N ALA A 139 16.01 20.07 -0.47
CA ALA A 139 15.75 20.99 0.66
C ALA A 139 14.24 21.24 0.92
N ASP A 140 13.45 21.31 -0.16
CA ASP A 140 11.99 21.47 -0.09
C ASP A 140 11.23 20.17 -0.32
N GLY A 141 11.91 19.02 -0.19
CA GLY A 141 11.34 17.72 -0.46
C GLY A 141 10.27 17.30 0.55
N ARG A 142 9.35 16.44 0.10
CA ARG A 142 8.26 15.91 0.92
C ARG A 142 8.25 14.39 0.94
N LEU A 143 8.00 13.86 2.13
CA LEU A 143 7.63 12.46 2.32
C LEU A 143 6.11 12.38 2.48
N CYS A 144 5.46 11.56 1.64
CA CYS A 144 4.02 11.32 1.68
C CYS A 144 3.75 9.88 2.12
N VAL A 145 3.28 9.71 3.34
CA VAL A 145 2.87 8.39 3.85
C VAL A 145 1.36 8.25 3.67
N MET A 146 0.94 7.18 3.00
CA MET A 146 -0.45 7.03 2.57
C MET A 146 -1.00 5.66 2.95
N GLN A 147 -2.26 5.63 3.33
CA GLN A 147 -3.00 4.41 3.59
C GLN A 147 -4.47 4.54 3.17
N MET A 148 -5.07 3.43 2.79
CA MET A 148 -6.51 3.31 2.57
C MET A 148 -6.94 1.91 3.02
N ALA A 149 -7.81 1.85 4.00
CA ALA A 149 -8.30 0.62 4.59
C ALA A 149 -9.83 0.60 4.63
N TRP A 150 -10.43 -0.58 4.45
CA TRP A 150 -11.86 -0.76 4.70
C TRP A 150 -12.18 -0.58 6.18
N LEU A 151 -13.42 -0.20 6.47
CA LEU A 151 -13.90 0.07 7.82
C LEU A 151 -14.80 -1.09 8.31
N PRO A 152 -14.24 -2.12 8.97
CA PRO A 152 -14.96 -3.35 9.30
C PRO A 152 -16.08 -3.14 10.33
N PHE A 153 -16.02 -2.09 11.12
CA PHE A 153 -17.03 -1.78 12.14
C PHE A 153 -18.23 -0.99 11.59
N ASP A 154 -18.06 -0.37 10.42
CA ASP A 154 -19.08 0.43 9.74
C ASP A 154 -19.64 -0.27 8.50
N ASP A 155 -18.90 -1.24 7.94
CA ASP A 155 -19.28 -2.01 6.76
C ASP A 155 -19.42 -3.50 7.11
N PRO A 156 -20.65 -4.06 7.10
CA PRO A 156 -20.89 -5.43 7.52
C PRO A 156 -20.28 -6.49 6.60
N ILE A 157 -20.10 -6.19 5.31
CA ILE A 157 -19.45 -7.11 4.39
C ILE A 157 -17.95 -7.16 4.69
N ALA A 158 -17.32 -5.99 4.89
CA ALA A 158 -15.91 -5.90 5.26
C ALA A 158 -15.65 -6.55 6.63
N GLY A 159 -16.50 -6.28 7.63
CA GLY A 159 -16.37 -6.87 8.96
C GLY A 159 -16.45 -8.39 8.94
N LYS A 160 -17.42 -8.95 8.23
CA LYS A 160 -17.55 -10.41 8.10
C LYS A 160 -16.40 -11.04 7.31
N SER A 161 -15.89 -10.33 6.32
CA SER A 161 -14.70 -10.77 5.58
C SER A 161 -13.47 -10.85 6.50
N GLU A 162 -13.26 -9.88 7.40
CA GLU A 162 -12.20 -9.92 8.41
C GLU A 162 -12.36 -11.08 9.40
N GLU A 163 -13.58 -11.32 9.89
CA GLU A 163 -13.86 -12.47 10.76
C GLU A 163 -13.45 -13.79 10.09
N LEU A 164 -13.71 -13.93 8.79
CA LEU A 164 -13.29 -15.11 8.04
C LEU A 164 -11.77 -15.19 7.88
N VAL A 165 -11.07 -14.08 7.72
CA VAL A 165 -9.60 -14.09 7.74
C VAL A 165 -9.10 -14.55 9.10
N LEU A 166 -9.61 -14.00 10.20
CA LEU A 166 -9.21 -14.35 11.57
C LEU A 166 -9.54 -15.80 11.94
N LYS A 167 -10.59 -16.39 11.38
CA LYS A 167 -10.92 -17.81 11.53
C LYS A 167 -9.79 -18.73 11.03
N TYR A 168 -9.15 -18.38 9.92
CA TYR A 168 -8.08 -19.15 9.29
C TYR A 168 -6.68 -18.70 9.74
N ASN A 169 -6.53 -17.45 10.13
CA ASN A 169 -5.28 -16.84 10.58
C ASN A 169 -5.51 -15.98 11.84
N PRO A 170 -5.65 -16.60 13.02
CA PRO A 170 -6.02 -15.89 14.26
C PRO A 170 -5.01 -14.85 14.73
N THR A 171 -3.77 -14.93 14.27
CA THR A 171 -2.70 -13.97 14.63
C THR A 171 -2.63 -12.76 13.69
N TRP A 172 -3.47 -12.72 12.66
CA TRP A 172 -3.44 -11.63 11.69
C TRP A 172 -3.79 -10.28 12.33
N THR A 173 -2.88 -9.31 12.17
CA THR A 173 -2.99 -7.96 12.73
C THR A 173 -3.36 -6.90 11.68
N GLY A 174 -3.71 -7.29 10.45
CA GLY A 174 -4.01 -6.37 9.36
C GLY A 174 -5.47 -5.91 9.27
N GLY A 175 -6.32 -6.28 10.23
CA GLY A 175 -7.73 -5.90 10.31
C GLY A 175 -8.01 -4.89 11.44
N GLY A 176 -9.30 -4.61 11.66
CA GLY A 176 -9.77 -3.75 12.76
C GLY A 176 -9.52 -2.26 12.53
N TRP A 177 -9.40 -1.82 11.28
CA TRP A 177 -9.13 -0.42 10.94
C TRP A 177 -10.29 0.51 11.33
N THR A 178 -9.92 1.70 11.78
CA THR A 178 -10.83 2.80 12.12
C THR A 178 -10.35 4.09 11.47
N ARG A 179 -11.14 5.16 11.56
CA ARG A 179 -10.75 6.49 11.05
C ARG A 179 -9.69 7.11 11.94
N GLN A 180 -8.44 6.88 11.58
CA GLN A 180 -7.29 7.45 12.30
C GLN A 180 -6.33 8.11 11.32
N PRO A 181 -5.67 9.21 11.73
CA PRO A 181 -4.58 9.78 10.95
C PRO A 181 -3.46 8.75 10.79
N VAL A 182 -2.59 8.96 9.80
CA VAL A 182 -1.39 8.13 9.63
C VAL A 182 -0.51 8.27 10.88
N HIS A 183 -0.21 7.14 11.51
CA HIS A 183 0.75 7.13 12.60
C HIS A 183 2.17 7.34 12.06
N ILE A 184 2.89 8.30 12.60
CA ILE A 184 4.28 8.59 12.26
C ILE A 184 5.14 8.35 13.51
N ASP A 185 6.07 7.41 13.39
CA ASP A 185 6.99 7.03 14.46
C ASP A 185 7.92 8.17 14.88
N GLU A 186 8.34 8.19 16.16
CA GLU A 186 9.23 9.22 16.70
C GLU A 186 10.58 9.26 15.95
N ALA A 187 11.11 8.11 15.52
CA ALA A 187 12.35 8.07 14.73
C ALA A 187 12.22 8.81 13.39
N VAL A 188 11.03 8.79 12.77
CA VAL A 188 10.76 9.59 11.57
C VAL A 188 10.66 11.08 11.92
N LEU A 189 10.03 11.40 13.04
CA LEU A 189 9.88 12.77 13.52
C LEU A 189 11.22 13.41 13.97
N GLU A 190 12.28 12.65 14.18
CA GLU A 190 13.62 13.22 14.35
C GLU A 190 14.10 13.96 13.09
N HIS A 191 13.74 13.46 11.90
CA HIS A 191 14.19 13.97 10.60
C HIS A 191 13.14 14.78 9.85
N PHE A 192 11.86 14.63 10.20
CA PHE A 192 10.71 15.23 9.51
C PHE A 192 9.78 15.97 10.47
N THR A 193 9.01 16.91 9.91
CA THR A 193 7.88 17.54 10.58
C THR A 193 6.61 17.24 9.81
N ILE A 194 5.55 16.85 10.49
CA ILE A 194 4.23 16.69 9.85
C ILE A 194 3.74 18.07 9.44
N GLU A 195 3.54 18.28 8.14
CA GLU A 195 3.01 19.52 7.58
C GLU A 195 1.48 19.46 7.51
N GLU A 196 0.94 18.29 7.16
CA GLU A 196 -0.51 18.07 7.04
C GLU A 196 -0.88 16.61 7.28
N GLN A 197 -2.05 16.39 7.86
CA GLN A 197 -2.74 15.10 7.94
C GLN A 197 -4.10 15.23 7.25
N ILE A 198 -4.38 14.38 6.28
CA ILE A 198 -5.60 14.37 5.48
C ILE A 198 -6.31 13.05 5.76
N GLY A 199 -7.62 13.09 5.96
CA GLY A 199 -8.42 11.88 6.11
C GLY A 199 -9.83 12.08 5.55
N PHE A 200 -10.34 11.07 4.84
CA PHE A 200 -11.69 11.07 4.30
C PHE A 200 -12.23 9.67 4.07
N ASP A 201 -13.55 9.55 4.15
CA ASP A 201 -14.26 8.33 3.80
C ASP A 201 -14.42 8.25 2.29
N VAL A 202 -14.36 7.02 1.77
CA VAL A 202 -14.61 6.76 0.35
C VAL A 202 -15.24 5.38 0.17
N SER A 203 -16.28 5.31 -0.68
CA SER A 203 -16.90 4.06 -1.08
C SER A 203 -16.22 3.54 -2.35
N ILE A 204 -15.73 2.31 -2.31
CA ILE A 204 -15.04 1.67 -3.42
C ILE A 204 -15.93 0.57 -4.00
N PRO A 205 -16.26 0.62 -5.30
CA PRO A 205 -17.11 -0.39 -5.93
C PRO A 205 -16.38 -1.72 -6.12
N PHE A 206 -17.07 -2.80 -5.80
CA PHE A 206 -16.62 -4.18 -6.00
C PHE A 206 -17.71 -5.05 -6.62
N THR A 207 -17.29 -6.11 -7.26
CA THR A 207 -18.11 -7.31 -7.47
C THR A 207 -17.73 -8.35 -6.42
N ARG A 208 -18.54 -9.41 -6.28
CA ARG A 208 -18.20 -10.54 -5.40
C ARG A 208 -16.81 -11.12 -5.72
N GLU A 209 -16.50 -11.28 -7.02
CA GLU A 209 -15.19 -11.77 -7.47
C GLU A 209 -14.07 -10.80 -7.08
N SER A 210 -14.22 -9.50 -7.37
CA SER A 210 -13.15 -8.53 -7.13
C SER A 210 -12.90 -8.29 -5.63
N TRP A 211 -13.95 -8.30 -4.79
CA TRP A 211 -13.78 -8.21 -3.34
C TRP A 211 -13.13 -9.48 -2.76
N ASN A 212 -13.55 -10.66 -3.21
CA ASN A 212 -12.88 -11.92 -2.83
C ASN A 212 -11.39 -11.90 -3.21
N GLY A 213 -11.07 -11.49 -4.44
CA GLY A 213 -9.68 -11.35 -4.89
C GLY A 213 -8.88 -10.31 -4.11
N ARG A 214 -9.51 -9.17 -3.75
CA ARG A 214 -8.91 -8.15 -2.91
C ARG A 214 -8.56 -8.67 -1.51
N MET A 215 -9.47 -9.42 -0.89
CA MET A 215 -9.26 -10.05 0.41
C MET A 215 -8.23 -11.17 0.34
N LYS A 216 -8.27 -12.00 -0.71
CA LYS A 216 -7.28 -13.06 -0.95
C LYS A 216 -5.86 -12.50 -1.09
N ALA A 217 -5.70 -11.34 -1.73
CA ALA A 217 -4.43 -10.66 -1.89
C ALA A 217 -3.91 -9.96 -0.62
N CYS A 218 -4.63 -10.03 0.51
CA CYS A 218 -4.13 -9.45 1.75
C CYS A 218 -3.13 -10.38 2.46
N ARG A 219 -2.34 -9.79 3.37
CA ARG A 219 -1.34 -10.52 4.17
C ARG A 219 -1.95 -11.68 4.96
N GLY A 220 -3.17 -11.51 5.45
CA GLY A 220 -3.85 -12.50 6.29
C GLY A 220 -4.28 -13.77 5.57
N VAL A 221 -4.30 -13.79 4.23
CA VAL A 221 -4.74 -14.92 3.42
C VAL A 221 -3.57 -15.49 2.62
N GLN A 222 -3.47 -15.22 1.33
CA GLN A 222 -2.56 -15.91 0.41
C GLN A 222 -1.07 -15.73 0.77
N ALA A 223 -0.69 -14.59 1.35
CA ALA A 223 0.70 -14.37 1.76
C ALA A 223 1.11 -15.24 2.98
N SER A 224 0.17 -15.67 3.82
CA SER A 224 0.44 -16.34 5.11
C SER A 224 -0.15 -17.74 5.26
N LEU A 225 -1.19 -18.09 4.50
CA LEU A 225 -1.83 -19.40 4.55
C LEU A 225 -1.16 -20.39 3.60
N SER A 226 -1.37 -21.67 3.86
CA SER A 226 -1.06 -22.72 2.89
C SER A 226 -2.03 -22.64 1.68
N GLU A 227 -1.70 -23.32 0.60
CA GLU A 227 -2.56 -23.38 -0.59
C GLU A 227 -3.91 -24.00 -0.25
N GLU A 228 -3.92 -25.11 0.49
CA GLU A 228 -5.16 -25.76 0.94
C GLU A 228 -6.03 -24.88 1.81
N GLU A 229 -5.43 -24.14 2.77
CA GLU A 229 -6.16 -23.20 3.62
C GLU A 229 -6.71 -22.03 2.82
N THR A 230 -5.94 -21.52 1.86
CA THR A 230 -6.36 -20.45 0.95
C THR A 230 -7.58 -20.89 0.13
N VAL A 231 -7.56 -22.10 -0.43
CA VAL A 231 -8.71 -22.64 -1.20
C VAL A 231 -9.95 -22.83 -0.31
N ARG A 232 -9.78 -23.31 0.93
CA ARG A 232 -10.91 -23.47 1.87
C ARG A 232 -11.48 -22.12 2.28
N TRP A 233 -10.61 -21.16 2.59
CA TRP A 233 -11.01 -19.78 2.90
C TRP A 233 -11.77 -19.15 1.73
N GLU A 234 -11.25 -19.25 0.52
CA GLU A 234 -11.86 -18.68 -0.68
C GLU A 234 -13.27 -19.25 -0.94
N LYS A 235 -13.43 -20.55 -0.79
CA LYS A 235 -14.74 -21.20 -0.93
C LYS A 235 -15.76 -20.67 0.08
N GLU A 236 -15.36 -20.55 1.35
CA GLU A 236 -16.23 -20.05 2.42
C GLU A 236 -16.55 -18.56 2.24
N HIS A 237 -15.56 -17.76 1.85
CA HIS A 237 -15.74 -16.34 1.61
C HIS A 237 -16.65 -16.08 0.40
N MET A 238 -16.48 -16.82 -0.70
CA MET A 238 -17.38 -16.73 -1.85
C MET A 238 -18.81 -17.19 -1.55
N GLN A 239 -18.98 -18.23 -0.72
CA GLN A 239 -20.29 -18.63 -0.23
C GLN A 239 -20.95 -17.50 0.57
N PHE A 240 -20.25 -16.94 1.55
CA PHE A 240 -20.72 -15.79 2.32
C PHE A 240 -21.16 -14.64 1.41
N LEU A 241 -20.32 -14.24 0.43
CA LEU A 241 -20.66 -13.16 -0.50
C LEU A 241 -21.89 -13.49 -1.36
N SER A 242 -22.05 -14.74 -1.77
CA SER A 242 -23.22 -15.15 -2.57
C SER A 242 -24.55 -15.06 -1.80
N GLU A 243 -24.50 -15.27 -0.50
CA GLU A 243 -25.67 -15.26 0.39
C GLU A 243 -26.04 -13.86 0.88
N THR A 244 -25.08 -12.94 0.99
CA THR A 244 -25.26 -11.66 1.69
C THR A 244 -25.03 -10.41 0.86
N ALA A 245 -24.23 -10.47 -0.19
CA ALA A 245 -23.89 -9.31 -1.03
C ALA A 245 -24.59 -9.40 -2.39
N PRO A 246 -25.08 -8.28 -2.98
CA PRO A 246 -25.45 -8.24 -4.38
C PRO A 246 -24.26 -8.50 -5.30
N GLU A 247 -24.48 -8.64 -6.62
CA GLU A 247 -23.36 -8.86 -7.56
C GLU A 247 -22.38 -7.69 -7.58
N GLY A 248 -22.87 -6.46 -7.52
CA GLY A 248 -22.10 -5.23 -7.38
C GLY A 248 -22.48 -4.52 -6.10
N PHE A 249 -21.49 -4.09 -5.32
CA PHE A 249 -21.64 -3.39 -4.04
C PHE A 249 -20.45 -2.49 -3.76
N ASP A 250 -20.65 -1.53 -2.90
CA ASP A 250 -19.57 -0.68 -2.42
C ASP A 250 -19.06 -1.17 -1.06
N ILE A 251 -17.76 -1.01 -0.81
CA ILE A 251 -17.14 -1.20 0.50
C ILE A 251 -16.64 0.15 1.00
N LEU A 252 -17.07 0.51 2.20
CA LEU A 252 -16.62 1.74 2.85
C LEU A 252 -15.17 1.64 3.27
N HIS A 253 -14.36 2.59 2.82
CA HIS A 253 -12.95 2.74 3.17
C HIS A 253 -12.70 4.10 3.82
N TYR A 254 -11.62 4.18 4.55
CA TYR A 254 -11.03 5.42 5.02
C TYR A 254 -9.63 5.57 4.43
N ALA A 255 -9.42 6.69 3.75
CA ALA A 255 -8.13 7.11 3.24
C ALA A 255 -7.47 8.08 4.22
N ALA A 256 -6.19 7.89 4.51
CA ALA A 256 -5.40 8.80 5.32
C ALA A 256 -4.04 9.05 4.67
N ILE A 257 -3.61 10.30 4.65
CA ILE A 257 -2.36 10.75 4.05
C ILE A 257 -1.68 11.72 5.02
N ALA A 258 -0.41 11.45 5.33
CA ALA A 258 0.46 12.38 6.02
C ALA A 258 1.46 12.96 5.03
N VAL A 259 1.53 14.29 4.96
CA VAL A 259 2.56 15.03 4.23
C VAL A 259 3.57 15.55 5.24
N LEU A 260 4.82 15.12 5.08
CA LEU A 260 5.91 15.49 5.97
C LEU A 260 6.96 16.30 5.20
N LYS A 261 7.45 17.34 5.86
CA LYS A 261 8.56 18.16 5.38
C LYS A 261 9.85 17.72 6.06
N LYS A 262 10.93 17.60 5.28
CA LYS A 262 12.29 17.42 5.79
C LYS A 262 12.63 18.58 6.73
N LYS A 263 13.24 18.27 7.89
CA LYS A 263 13.85 19.28 8.76
C LYS A 263 15.12 19.84 8.13
N ALA A 264 15.39 21.10 8.41
CA ALA A 264 16.59 21.79 7.94
C ALA A 264 17.88 21.24 8.60
#